data_54778fc12c52ace156bdfed8d7aaae91
#
_entry.id   54778fc12c52ace156bdfed8d7aaae91
#
_cell.length_a   1.000
_cell.length_b   1.000
_cell.length_c   1.000
_cell.angle_alpha   90.00
_cell.angle_beta   90.00
_cell.angle_gamma   90.00
#
_symmetry.space_group_name_H-M   'P 1'
#
loop_
_entity.id
_entity.type
_entity.pdbx_description
1 polymer ?
#
loop_
_entity_poly.entity_id
_entity_poly.type
_entity_poly.pdbx_seq_one_letter_code
_entity_poly.pdbx_strand_id
1 'polypeptide(L)'
;MTRTATTANYGETVIIQCEVVANPATTSVYWQKLTTGNNAVTIDTSNTAKYGGATVASPSLIIRNLDSSDIANYICFAANFVGTGQSGQGSLNVIGSKLAFHIHIQ
;
A
#
# COMPACT_ATOMS: atom_id res chain seq x y z
N MET A 1 -18.19 -1.00 0.59
CA MET A 1 -16.85 -1.60 0.63
C MET A 1 -16.22 -1.43 1.98
N THR A 2 -15.44 -2.39 2.38
CA THR A 2 -14.84 -2.43 3.71
C THR A 2 -13.58 -1.59 3.74
N ARG A 3 -13.44 -0.77 4.76
CA ARG A 3 -12.21 -0.04 5.02
C ARG A 3 -11.38 -0.86 6.00
N THR A 4 -10.11 -1.04 5.70
CA THR A 4 -9.19 -1.73 6.58
C THR A 4 -8.18 -0.75 7.17
N ALA A 5 -7.64 -1.10 8.32
CA ALA A 5 -6.62 -0.29 8.98
C ALA A 5 -5.46 -1.20 9.40
N THR A 6 -4.26 -0.77 9.11
CA THR A 6 -3.04 -1.48 9.42
C THR A 6 -2.09 -0.57 10.17
N THR A 7 -1.51 -1.07 11.25
CA THR A 7 -0.48 -0.37 12.00
C THR A 7 0.77 -1.21 12.00
N ALA A 8 1.90 -0.61 11.67
CA ALA A 8 3.18 -1.30 11.64
C ALA A 8 4.27 -0.39 12.21
N ASN A 9 5.42 -0.97 12.49
CA ASN A 9 6.54 -0.23 13.09
C ASN A 9 7.46 0.32 12.02
N TYR A 10 8.10 1.42 12.36
CA TYR A 10 9.12 2.02 11.52
C TYR A 10 10.18 0.97 11.13
N GLY A 11 10.54 0.95 9.86
CA GLY A 11 11.53 0.03 9.31
C GLY A 11 11.01 -1.33 8.93
N GLU A 12 9.77 -1.65 9.27
CA GLU A 12 9.16 -2.93 8.93
C GLU A 12 8.68 -2.99 7.49
N THR A 13 8.30 -4.18 7.07
CA THR A 13 7.63 -4.41 5.79
C THR A 13 6.19 -4.79 6.08
N VAL A 14 5.26 -4.21 5.32
CA VAL A 14 3.84 -4.50 5.45
C VAL A 14 3.27 -4.94 4.10
N ILE A 15 2.24 -5.77 4.16
CA ILE A 15 1.47 -6.17 2.99
C ILE A 15 0.05 -5.63 3.17
N ILE A 16 -0.38 -4.78 2.23
CA ILE A 16 -1.76 -4.30 2.20
C ILE A 16 -2.51 -5.20 1.22
N GLN A 17 -3.47 -5.94 1.75
CA GLN A 17 -4.17 -6.97 0.99
C GLN A 17 -5.09 -6.36 -0.06
N CYS A 18 -5.08 -6.93 -1.25
CA CYS A 18 -6.06 -6.65 -2.29
C CYS A 18 -6.46 -7.98 -2.93
N GLU A 19 -7.74 -8.26 -2.90
CA GLU A 19 -8.29 -9.45 -3.50
C GLU A 19 -9.14 -9.04 -4.68
N VAL A 20 -8.81 -9.56 -5.86
CA VAL A 20 -9.48 -9.17 -7.10
C VAL A 20 -10.25 -10.36 -7.64
N VAL A 21 -11.56 -10.14 -7.85
CA VAL A 21 -12.42 -11.09 -8.54
C VAL A 21 -12.94 -10.40 -9.78
N ALA A 22 -12.58 -10.89 -10.95
CA ALA A 22 -12.95 -10.25 -12.22
C ALA A 22 -13.27 -11.29 -13.28
N ASN A 23 -14.29 -10.98 -14.07
CA ASN A 23 -14.68 -11.77 -15.24
C ASN A 23 -15.13 -10.79 -16.33
N PRO A 24 -14.40 -10.65 -17.45
CA PRO A 24 -13.19 -11.39 -17.82
C PRO A 24 -11.99 -11.13 -16.89
N ALA A 25 -10.97 -11.93 -17.02
CA ALA A 25 -9.79 -11.87 -16.18
C ALA A 25 -9.14 -10.47 -16.19
N THR A 26 -8.59 -10.10 -15.05
CA THR A 26 -7.88 -8.84 -14.86
C THR A 26 -6.67 -8.73 -15.79
N THR A 27 -6.50 -7.56 -16.39
CA THR A 27 -5.38 -7.27 -17.29
C THR A 27 -4.35 -6.33 -16.66
N SER A 28 -4.75 -5.55 -15.66
CA SER A 28 -3.82 -4.66 -14.96
C SER A 28 -4.24 -4.44 -13.52
N VAL A 29 -3.27 -4.18 -12.67
CA VAL A 29 -3.45 -3.81 -11.27
C VAL A 29 -2.49 -2.67 -10.97
N TYR A 30 -2.99 -1.67 -10.27
CA TYR A 30 -2.15 -0.60 -9.76
C TYR A 30 -2.71 -0.06 -8.45
N TRP A 31 -1.91 0.68 -7.73
CA TRP A 31 -2.28 1.24 -6.45
C TRP A 31 -2.11 2.74 -6.46
N GLN A 32 -2.98 3.42 -5.73
CA GLN A 32 -2.83 4.85 -5.46
C GLN A 32 -2.72 5.08 -3.96
N LYS A 33 -1.90 6.06 -3.62
CA LYS A 33 -1.66 6.51 -2.27
C LYS A 33 -2.36 7.87 -2.13
N LEU A 34 -3.25 7.96 -1.14
CA LEU A 34 -3.97 9.19 -0.84
C LEU A 34 -3.28 9.88 0.32
N THR A 35 -2.65 11.00 0.03
CA THR A 35 -1.97 11.81 1.03
C THR A 35 -2.87 12.94 1.52
N THR A 36 -2.37 13.75 2.45
CA THR A 36 -3.11 14.87 3.02
C THR A 36 -3.66 15.78 1.91
N GLY A 37 -4.91 16.19 2.04
CA GLY A 37 -5.57 17.03 1.06
C GLY A 37 -6.17 16.26 -0.10
N ASN A 38 -6.34 14.95 0.05
CA ASN A 38 -6.91 14.05 -0.97
C ASN A 38 -6.08 14.01 -2.26
N ASN A 39 -4.78 14.17 -2.14
CA ASN A 39 -3.90 14.04 -3.29
C ASN A 39 -3.65 12.56 -3.58
N ALA A 40 -4.09 12.11 -4.74
CA ALA A 40 -3.90 10.74 -5.18
C ALA A 40 -2.63 10.63 -6.03
N VAL A 41 -1.74 9.74 -5.63
CA VAL A 41 -0.48 9.51 -6.35
C VAL A 41 -0.42 8.03 -6.69
N THR A 42 -0.23 7.73 -7.97
CA THR A 42 -0.03 6.35 -8.41
C THR A 42 1.34 5.87 -7.93
N ILE A 43 1.34 4.71 -7.27
CA ILE A 43 2.58 4.14 -6.74
C ILE A 43 3.43 3.62 -7.88
N ASP A 44 4.69 4.01 -7.89
CA ASP A 44 5.67 3.56 -8.87
C ASP A 44 6.26 2.22 -8.44
N THR A 45 5.68 1.14 -8.95
CA THR A 45 6.10 -0.22 -8.60
C THR A 45 7.41 -0.63 -9.28
N SER A 46 7.97 0.21 -10.14
CA SER A 46 9.31 -0.04 -10.66
C SER A 46 10.38 0.18 -9.58
N ASN A 47 10.03 0.91 -8.52
CA ASN A 47 10.90 1.07 -7.36
C ASN A 47 10.82 -0.18 -6.48
N THR A 48 11.50 -1.24 -6.89
CA THR A 48 11.43 -2.55 -6.23
C THR A 48 12.13 -2.58 -4.87
N ALA A 49 12.98 -1.60 -4.57
CA ALA A 49 13.57 -1.47 -3.24
C ALA A 49 12.52 -1.09 -2.20
N LYS A 50 11.52 -0.32 -2.60
CA LYS A 50 10.46 0.16 -1.70
C LYS A 50 9.20 -0.69 -1.79
N TYR A 51 8.77 -1.05 -3.00
CA TYR A 51 7.48 -1.69 -3.23
C TYR A 51 7.61 -3.05 -3.88
N GLY A 52 6.63 -3.91 -3.61
CA GLY A 52 6.50 -5.20 -4.28
C GLY A 52 5.03 -5.54 -4.48
N GLY A 53 4.78 -6.65 -5.13
CA GLY A 53 3.41 -7.04 -5.45
C GLY A 53 2.78 -6.11 -6.47
N ALA A 54 1.50 -5.80 -6.29
CA ALA A 54 0.73 -4.89 -7.14
C ALA A 54 0.72 -5.34 -8.60
N THR A 55 0.62 -6.64 -8.82
CA THR A 55 0.56 -7.24 -10.15
C THR A 55 -0.75 -7.99 -10.33
N VAL A 56 -1.04 -8.38 -11.55
CA VAL A 56 -2.22 -9.18 -11.85
C VAL A 56 -2.19 -10.51 -11.08
N ALA A 57 -1.02 -11.13 -11.00
CA ALA A 57 -0.85 -12.41 -10.29
C ALA A 57 -0.87 -12.23 -8.76
N SER A 58 -0.36 -11.12 -8.26
CA SER A 58 -0.27 -10.83 -6.83
C SER A 58 -0.68 -9.38 -6.59
N PRO A 59 -1.99 -9.10 -6.48
CA PRO A 59 -2.48 -7.72 -6.43
C PRO A 59 -2.13 -6.96 -5.17
N SER A 60 -1.87 -7.64 -4.06
CA SER A 60 -1.56 -6.98 -2.80
C SER A 60 -0.28 -6.17 -2.91
N LEU A 61 -0.24 -5.04 -2.18
CA LEU A 61 0.91 -4.14 -2.20
C LEU A 61 1.83 -4.45 -1.04
N ILE A 62 3.11 -4.60 -1.33
CA ILE A 62 4.16 -4.75 -0.33
C ILE A 62 4.88 -3.42 -0.22
N ILE A 63 5.00 -2.91 1.01
CA ILE A 63 5.74 -1.67 1.29
C ILE A 63 6.86 -2.02 2.26
N ARG A 64 8.09 -1.72 1.88
CA ARG A 64 9.30 -2.04 2.66
C ARG A 64 9.86 -0.80 3.33
N ASN A 65 10.62 -1.01 4.39
CA ASN A 65 11.30 0.08 5.11
C ASN A 65 10.34 1.21 5.45
N LEU A 66 9.31 0.90 6.20
CA LEU A 66 8.27 1.86 6.56
C LEU A 66 8.85 3.08 7.27
N ASP A 67 8.36 4.25 6.88
CA ASP A 67 8.65 5.50 7.56
C ASP A 67 7.39 6.37 7.60
N SER A 68 7.51 7.56 8.17
CA SER A 68 6.35 8.42 8.36
C SER A 68 5.73 8.88 7.03
N SER A 69 6.48 8.87 5.94
CA SER A 69 5.94 9.23 4.63
C SER A 69 5.00 8.17 4.07
N ASP A 70 5.00 6.98 4.63
CA ASP A 70 4.12 5.91 4.20
C ASP A 70 2.74 5.98 4.86
N ILE A 71 2.56 6.81 5.88
CA ILE A 71 1.26 7.00 6.52
C ILE A 71 0.31 7.65 5.53
N ALA A 72 -0.71 6.89 5.11
CA ALA A 72 -1.65 7.35 4.11
C ALA A 72 -2.79 6.34 3.99
N ASN A 73 -3.76 6.67 3.17
CA ASN A 73 -4.76 5.71 2.71
C ASN A 73 -4.34 5.18 1.35
N TYR A 74 -4.64 3.92 1.10
CA TYR A 74 -4.25 3.25 -0.12
C TYR A 74 -5.46 2.63 -0.79
N ILE A 75 -5.52 2.69 -2.11
CA ILE A 75 -6.60 2.11 -2.90
C ILE A 75 -5.99 1.22 -3.98
N CYS A 76 -6.51 0.00 -4.09
CA CYS A 76 -6.13 -0.95 -5.12
C CYS A 76 -7.08 -0.79 -6.30
N PHE A 77 -6.54 -0.68 -7.50
CA PHE A 77 -7.30 -0.61 -8.73
C PHE A 77 -7.00 -1.84 -9.57
N ALA A 78 -8.05 -2.41 -10.15
CA ALA A 78 -7.91 -3.54 -11.06
C ALA A 78 -8.77 -3.30 -12.28
N ALA A 79 -8.22 -3.59 -13.44
CA ALA A 79 -8.92 -3.39 -14.71
C ALA A 79 -8.94 -4.66 -15.53
N ASN A 80 -10.03 -4.86 -16.26
CA ASN A 80 -10.09 -5.77 -17.38
C ASN A 80 -10.54 -4.95 -18.59
N PHE A 81 -10.77 -5.58 -19.74
CA PHE A 81 -11.13 -4.79 -20.90
C PHE A 81 -12.60 -4.32 -20.90
N VAL A 82 -13.37 -4.63 -19.88
CA VAL A 82 -14.71 -4.07 -19.68
C VAL A 82 -14.63 -2.74 -18.92
N GLY A 83 -13.74 -2.63 -17.96
CA GLY A 83 -13.62 -1.43 -17.15
C GLY A 83 -12.66 -1.59 -15.99
N THR A 84 -12.65 -0.58 -15.12
CA THR A 84 -11.79 -0.52 -13.94
C THR A 84 -12.64 -0.50 -12.69
N GLY A 85 -12.27 -1.33 -11.72
CA GLY A 85 -12.83 -1.32 -10.37
C GLY A 85 -11.79 -0.89 -9.35
N GLN A 86 -12.25 -0.53 -8.17
CA GLN A 86 -11.36 -0.14 -7.08
C GLN A 86 -11.81 -0.71 -5.75
N SER A 87 -10.86 -0.88 -4.86
CA SER A 87 -11.12 -1.31 -3.49
C SER A 87 -11.64 -0.15 -2.65
N GLY A 88 -12.09 -0.45 -1.43
CA GLY A 88 -12.21 0.57 -0.41
C GLY A 88 -10.81 1.04 0.00
N GLN A 89 -10.77 2.13 0.78
CA GLN A 89 -9.51 2.65 1.26
C GLN A 89 -8.96 1.79 2.40
N GLY A 90 -7.69 1.46 2.32
CA GLY A 90 -6.96 0.89 3.44
C GLY A 90 -6.06 1.94 4.06
N SER A 91 -6.15 2.14 5.37
CA SER A 91 -5.29 3.10 6.05
C SER A 91 -4.06 2.41 6.61
N LEU A 92 -2.91 3.06 6.46
CA LEU A 92 -1.66 2.59 7.04
C LEU A 92 -1.15 3.63 8.03
N ASN A 93 -0.89 3.20 9.24
CA ASN A 93 -0.24 4.00 10.26
C ASN A 93 1.12 3.38 10.58
N VAL A 94 2.12 4.23 10.74
CA VAL A 94 3.48 3.80 11.07
C VAL A 94 3.84 4.39 12.43
N ILE A 95 4.19 3.54 13.37
CA ILE A 95 4.57 3.95 14.72
C ILE A 95 6.08 3.80 14.89
N GLY A 96 6.62 4.52 15.85
CA GLY A 96 8.05 4.57 16.09
C GLY A 96 8.69 5.71 15.32
N SER A 97 10.01 5.74 15.33
CA SER A 97 10.75 6.86 14.76
C SER A 97 12.10 6.39 14.27
N LYS A 98 12.51 6.94 13.12
CA LYS A 98 13.85 6.74 12.60
C LYS A 98 14.93 7.24 13.56
N LEU A 99 14.59 8.26 14.35
CA LEU A 99 15.50 8.87 15.29
C LEU A 99 15.30 8.35 16.71
N ALA A 100 14.72 7.17 16.86
CA ALA A 100 14.58 6.55 18.16
C ALA A 100 15.96 6.11 18.65
N PHE A 101 16.42 6.77 19.70
CA PHE A 101 17.70 6.42 20.33
C PHE A 101 17.43 5.46 21.47
N HIS A 102 18.17 4.38 21.46
CA HIS A 102 18.16 3.45 22.58
C HIS A 102 19.40 3.73 23.40
N ILE A 103 19.22 4.44 24.48
CA ILE A 103 20.31 4.74 25.38
C ILE A 103 20.22 3.77 26.54
N HIS A 104 21.24 2.93 26.67
CA HIS A 104 21.34 2.02 27.78
C HIS A 104 22.39 2.57 28.72
N ILE A 105 21.91 3.01 29.87
CA ILE A 105 22.82 3.45 30.92
C ILE A 105 22.93 2.32 31.92
N GLN A 106 24.12 1.80 32.01
CA GLN A 106 24.43 0.69 32.90
C GLN A 106 24.91 1.19 34.26
#